data_e488f53cb4e1ab46e5fb7df6c67958de
#
_entry.id   e488f53cb4e1ab46e5fb7df6c67958de
#
_cell.length_a   1.000
_cell.length_b   1.000
_cell.length_c   1.000
_cell.angle_alpha   90.00
_cell.angle_beta   90.00
_cell.angle_gamma   90.00
#
_symmetry.space_group_name_H-M   'P 1'
#
loop_
_entity.id
_entity.type
_entity.pdbx_description
1 polymer ?
#
loop_
_entity_poly.entity_id
_entity_poly.type
_entity_poly.pdbx_seq_one_letter_code
_entity_poly.pdbx_strand_id
1 'polypeptide(L)'
;WVGGNDRQIELFENIFPLAKGVSYNSYLLLDEQTVLFDTADYAIGKQFIENVMSVLNGRNLDYIVVNHMEPDHCSLIGELLLHYPDVKIIGNAKTFPMIEQFFSFDLTGKTLTVKEGDTFCSGKHTFRFIMSPMVHWPEAMMTYDEKDKVLFSADAFGTFNALNGNLFNDELDFNREWLDEARRYYTNIVGKYGPQVQNVLKKASSLDIQMICPLHGPVWRSNLNFIIEKYNLGSR
;
A
#
# COMPACT_ATOMS: atom_id res chain seq x y z
N TRP A 1 -0.61 -5.00 -10.35
CA TRP A 1 0.61 -4.87 -9.56
C TRP A 1 1.77 -4.35 -10.41
N VAL A 2 2.40 -3.27 -9.95
CA VAL A 2 3.55 -2.64 -10.62
C VAL A 2 4.77 -2.51 -9.69
N GLY A 3 4.70 -3.07 -8.51
CA GLY A 3 5.78 -3.08 -7.53
C GLY A 3 6.98 -3.92 -7.95
N GLY A 4 7.82 -4.24 -6.98
CA GLY A 4 9.01 -5.05 -7.19
C GLY A 4 9.49 -5.75 -5.92
N ASN A 5 10.58 -6.48 -6.03
CA ASN A 5 11.17 -7.24 -4.95
C ASN A 5 12.61 -6.77 -4.70
N ASP A 6 12.93 -6.40 -3.48
CA ASP A 6 14.30 -6.24 -3.04
C ASP A 6 14.78 -7.52 -2.34
N ARG A 7 15.73 -8.21 -2.95
CA ARG A 7 16.34 -9.44 -2.44
C ARG A 7 17.73 -9.19 -1.85
N GLN A 8 18.19 -7.95 -1.89
CA GLN A 8 19.51 -7.55 -1.40
C GLN A 8 19.45 -6.90 -0.01
N ILE A 9 18.27 -6.41 0.37
CA ILE A 9 18.07 -5.84 1.69
C ILE A 9 18.26 -6.91 2.78
N GLU A 10 19.15 -6.63 3.73
CA GLU A 10 19.45 -7.52 4.85
C GLU A 10 18.68 -7.15 6.12
N LEU A 11 18.38 -5.85 6.29
CA LEU A 11 17.71 -5.29 7.47
C LEU A 11 16.57 -4.36 7.06
N PHE A 12 15.32 -4.74 7.32
CA PHE A 12 14.18 -3.85 7.16
C PHE A 12 14.20 -2.79 8.27
N GLU A 13 13.95 -1.52 7.93
CA GLU A 13 14.10 -0.37 8.85
C GLU A 13 15.45 -0.31 9.59
N ASN A 14 16.50 -0.92 9.05
CA ASN A 14 17.81 -1.09 9.67
C ASN A 14 17.79 -1.88 11.01
N ILE A 15 16.74 -2.59 11.31
CA ILE A 15 16.54 -3.31 12.58
C ILE A 15 16.17 -4.77 12.37
N PHE A 16 15.24 -5.07 11.45
CA PHE A 16 14.65 -6.39 11.34
C PHE A 16 15.34 -7.23 10.26
N PRO A 17 16.08 -8.30 10.62
CA PRO A 17 16.77 -9.14 9.65
C PRO A 17 15.81 -9.77 8.64
N LEU A 18 16.17 -9.75 7.36
CA LEU A 18 15.42 -10.36 6.27
C LEU A 18 16.25 -11.47 5.60
N ALA A 19 15.81 -12.70 5.75
CA ALA A 19 16.48 -13.84 5.11
C ALA A 19 16.17 -13.97 3.60
N LYS A 20 15.03 -13.45 3.16
CA LYS A 20 14.50 -13.60 1.78
C LYS A 20 14.10 -12.28 1.14
N GLY A 21 14.60 -11.15 1.66
CA GLY A 21 14.26 -9.83 1.18
C GLY A 21 12.82 -9.42 1.50
N VAL A 22 12.28 -8.48 0.73
CA VAL A 22 10.93 -7.93 0.90
C VAL A 22 10.34 -7.56 -0.46
N SER A 23 9.01 -7.58 -0.60
CA SER A 23 8.32 -6.97 -1.74
C SER A 23 7.86 -5.57 -1.37
N TYR A 24 8.00 -4.63 -2.29
CA TYR A 24 7.38 -3.32 -2.25
C TYR A 24 6.26 -3.31 -3.27
N ASN A 25 5.03 -3.37 -2.77
CA ASN A 25 3.86 -3.46 -3.64
C ASN A 25 3.32 -2.07 -3.96
N SER A 26 2.97 -1.89 -5.21
CA SER A 26 2.24 -0.75 -5.71
C SER A 26 1.26 -1.22 -6.77
N TYR A 27 0.16 -0.53 -6.92
CA TYR A 27 -0.93 -0.97 -7.78
C TYR A 27 -1.38 0.15 -8.70
N LEU A 28 -1.53 -0.14 -9.98
CA LEU A 28 -1.96 0.83 -10.99
C LEU A 28 -3.30 0.42 -11.59
N LEU A 29 -4.29 1.28 -11.45
CA LEU A 29 -5.59 1.15 -12.10
C LEU A 29 -5.62 1.93 -13.40
N LEU A 30 -6.06 1.27 -14.48
CA LEU A 30 -6.32 1.85 -15.78
C LEU A 30 -7.83 2.01 -15.98
N ASP A 31 -8.36 3.15 -15.56
CA ASP A 31 -9.76 3.54 -15.79
C ASP A 31 -9.82 4.73 -16.78
N GLU A 32 -10.89 5.51 -16.79
CA GLU A 32 -10.94 6.76 -17.56
C GLU A 32 -9.80 7.69 -17.13
N GLN A 33 -9.60 7.85 -15.83
CA GLN A 33 -8.40 8.40 -15.21
C GLN A 33 -7.56 7.28 -14.60
N THR A 34 -6.25 7.40 -14.71
CA THR A 34 -5.30 6.42 -14.17
C THR A 34 -4.98 6.74 -12.72
N VAL A 35 -4.95 5.73 -11.86
CA VAL A 35 -4.70 5.90 -10.42
C VAL A 35 -3.64 4.92 -9.96
N LEU A 36 -2.55 5.45 -9.41
CA LEU A 36 -1.49 4.66 -8.77
C LEU A 36 -1.71 4.67 -7.25
N PHE A 37 -1.66 3.52 -6.61
CA PHE A 37 -1.77 3.37 -5.15
C PHE A 37 -0.39 3.11 -4.59
N ASP A 38 0.13 4.10 -3.85
CA ASP A 38 1.47 4.18 -3.28
C ASP A 38 2.59 4.03 -4.33
N THR A 39 3.83 4.21 -3.92
CA THR A 39 5.01 3.98 -4.75
C THR A 39 5.85 2.84 -4.18
N ALA A 40 7.16 2.89 -4.33
CA ALA A 40 8.06 1.86 -3.84
C ALA A 40 9.37 2.47 -3.32
N ASP A 41 10.22 1.63 -2.74
CA ASP A 41 11.55 2.01 -2.28
C ASP A 41 12.50 2.33 -3.44
N TYR A 42 13.45 3.23 -3.19
CA TYR A 42 14.50 3.59 -4.15
C TYR A 42 15.33 2.40 -4.61
N ALA A 43 15.49 1.37 -3.79
CA ALA A 43 16.26 0.18 -4.14
C ALA A 43 15.73 -0.52 -5.40
N ILE A 44 14.43 -0.44 -5.65
CA ILE A 44 13.80 -0.99 -6.87
C ILE A 44 13.30 0.10 -7.83
N GLY A 45 13.72 1.35 -7.62
CA GLY A 45 13.15 2.54 -8.30
C GLY A 45 13.13 2.43 -9.81
N LYS A 46 14.25 2.01 -10.42
CA LYS A 46 14.32 1.85 -11.88
C LYS A 46 13.28 0.85 -12.40
N GLN A 47 13.21 -0.33 -11.80
CA GLN A 47 12.25 -1.37 -12.20
C GLN A 47 10.82 -0.90 -11.99
N PHE A 48 10.54 -0.22 -10.87
CA PHE A 48 9.22 0.32 -10.56
C PHE A 48 8.75 1.32 -11.62
N ILE A 49 9.60 2.31 -11.97
CA ILE A 49 9.26 3.30 -12.99
C ILE A 49 9.03 2.63 -14.36
N GLU A 50 9.89 1.69 -14.75
CA GLU A 50 9.73 0.92 -15.99
C GLU A 50 8.41 0.14 -16.00
N ASN A 51 8.01 -0.48 -14.88
CA ASN A 51 6.74 -1.19 -14.74
C ASN A 51 5.55 -0.23 -14.91
N VAL A 52 5.56 0.91 -14.22
CA VAL A 52 4.49 1.93 -14.32
C VAL A 52 4.35 2.43 -15.74
N MET A 53 5.46 2.83 -16.38
CA MET A 53 5.46 3.32 -17.77
C MET A 53 4.98 2.26 -18.76
N SER A 54 5.40 1.02 -18.59
CA SER A 54 4.98 -0.10 -19.45
C SER A 54 3.48 -0.35 -19.35
N VAL A 55 2.92 -0.34 -18.16
CA VAL A 55 1.48 -0.56 -17.95
C VAL A 55 0.65 0.62 -18.44
N LEU A 56 1.12 1.85 -18.23
CA LEU A 56 0.47 3.07 -18.76
C LEU A 56 0.45 3.09 -20.29
N ASN A 57 1.45 2.49 -20.93
CA ASN A 57 1.54 2.36 -22.39
C ASN A 57 1.25 3.67 -23.15
N GLY A 58 1.90 4.77 -22.70
CA GLY A 58 1.76 6.10 -23.28
C GLY A 58 0.59 6.93 -22.75
N ARG A 59 -0.22 6.40 -21.83
CA ARG A 59 -1.21 7.20 -21.09
C ARG A 59 -0.51 8.06 -20.04
N ASN A 60 -1.13 9.17 -19.64
CA ASN A 60 -0.71 9.93 -18.47
C ASN A 60 -0.98 9.15 -17.19
N LEU A 61 -0.24 9.48 -16.12
CA LEU A 61 -0.61 9.16 -14.76
C LEU A 61 -1.39 10.36 -14.22
N ASP A 62 -2.68 10.15 -13.90
CA ASP A 62 -3.54 11.25 -13.46
C ASP A 62 -3.49 11.47 -11.95
N TYR A 63 -3.44 10.38 -11.17
CA TYR A 63 -3.44 10.44 -9.71
C TYR A 63 -2.48 9.45 -9.08
N ILE A 64 -1.90 9.86 -7.94
CA ILE A 64 -1.21 8.98 -6.98
C ILE A 64 -1.98 9.09 -5.67
N VAL A 65 -2.51 7.97 -5.18
CA VAL A 65 -3.05 7.86 -3.83
C VAL A 65 -1.93 7.45 -2.89
N VAL A 66 -1.68 8.24 -1.86
CA VAL A 66 -0.69 7.95 -0.82
C VAL A 66 -1.43 7.44 0.42
N ASN A 67 -1.46 6.12 0.57
CA ASN A 67 -2.03 5.49 1.76
C ASN A 67 -1.04 5.54 2.93
N HIS A 68 0.27 5.53 2.63
CA HIS A 68 1.32 5.50 3.64
C HIS A 68 2.56 6.30 3.24
N MET A 69 3.14 7.02 4.21
CA MET A 69 4.25 7.95 3.99
C MET A 69 5.61 7.41 4.40
N GLU A 70 5.71 6.13 4.75
CA GLU A 70 7.02 5.53 4.99
C GLU A 70 7.86 5.54 3.70
N PRO A 71 9.18 5.82 3.77
CA PRO A 71 10.00 6.02 2.56
C PRO A 71 9.94 4.88 1.55
N ASP A 72 9.77 3.65 1.99
CA ASP A 72 9.65 2.49 1.10
C ASP A 72 8.34 2.42 0.30
N HIS A 73 7.40 3.35 0.56
CA HIS A 73 6.14 3.51 -0.19
C HIS A 73 5.97 4.89 -0.81
N CYS A 74 6.82 5.87 -0.48
CA CYS A 74 6.66 7.23 -0.97
C CYS A 74 7.92 7.81 -1.65
N SER A 75 9.07 7.14 -1.60
CA SER A 75 10.34 7.66 -2.11
C SER A 75 10.31 8.06 -3.57
N LEU A 76 9.50 7.42 -4.40
CA LEU A 76 9.49 7.62 -5.85
C LEU A 76 8.43 8.62 -6.33
N ILE A 77 7.71 9.28 -5.42
CA ILE A 77 6.74 10.33 -5.78
C ILE A 77 7.43 11.44 -6.59
N GLY A 78 8.60 11.91 -6.13
CA GLY A 78 9.36 12.95 -6.83
C GLY A 78 9.77 12.56 -8.25
N GLU A 79 10.18 11.32 -8.45
CA GLU A 79 10.53 10.79 -9.77
C GLU A 79 9.30 10.72 -10.70
N LEU A 80 8.16 10.27 -10.18
CA LEU A 80 6.92 10.26 -10.93
C LEU A 80 6.44 11.67 -11.31
N LEU A 81 6.65 12.67 -10.45
CA LEU A 81 6.34 14.06 -10.76
C LEU A 81 7.20 14.62 -11.91
N LEU A 82 8.44 14.12 -12.09
CA LEU A 82 9.28 14.49 -13.25
C LEU A 82 8.75 13.87 -14.54
N HIS A 83 8.29 12.63 -14.50
CA HIS A 83 7.74 11.93 -15.67
C HIS A 83 6.31 12.38 -16.02
N TYR A 84 5.51 12.71 -15.00
CA TYR A 84 4.09 13.08 -15.12
C TYR A 84 3.83 14.39 -14.36
N PRO A 85 4.23 15.55 -14.92
CA PRO A 85 4.21 16.83 -14.20
C PRO A 85 2.80 17.31 -13.82
N ASP A 86 1.76 16.80 -14.46
CA ASP A 86 0.36 17.15 -14.18
C ASP A 86 -0.33 16.20 -13.17
N VAL A 87 0.36 15.14 -12.72
CA VAL A 87 -0.18 14.18 -11.76
C VAL A 87 -0.57 14.87 -10.46
N LYS A 88 -1.73 14.48 -9.91
CA LYS A 88 -2.22 14.96 -8.61
C LYS A 88 -2.03 13.89 -7.54
N ILE A 89 -1.74 14.34 -6.33
CA ILE A 89 -1.52 13.47 -5.18
C ILE A 89 -2.75 13.54 -4.28
N ILE A 90 -3.35 12.39 -4.00
CA ILE A 90 -4.46 12.22 -3.06
C ILE A 90 -3.87 11.70 -1.75
N GLY A 91 -4.16 12.40 -0.65
CA GLY A 91 -3.74 12.02 0.68
C GLY A 91 -4.57 12.72 1.74
N ASN A 92 -4.39 12.39 3.00
CA ASN A 92 -5.09 13.09 4.07
C ASN A 92 -4.31 14.32 4.57
N ALA A 93 -4.89 15.06 5.52
CA ALA A 93 -4.32 16.31 6.02
C ALA A 93 -2.92 16.17 6.67
N LYS A 94 -2.51 14.96 7.07
CA LYS A 94 -1.18 14.70 7.63
C LYS A 94 -0.16 14.28 6.56
N THR A 95 -0.62 13.72 5.46
CA THR A 95 0.24 13.24 4.36
C THR A 95 1.09 14.37 3.78
N PHE A 96 0.49 15.51 3.47
CA PHE A 96 1.19 16.60 2.76
C PHE A 96 2.27 17.27 3.60
N PRO A 97 2.05 17.62 4.90
CA PRO A 97 3.14 18.09 5.75
C PRO A 97 4.30 17.10 5.88
N MET A 98 4.03 15.79 5.86
CA MET A 98 5.09 14.78 5.89
C MET A 98 5.86 14.73 4.56
N ILE A 99 5.19 14.86 3.43
CA ILE A 99 5.86 14.99 2.13
C ILE A 99 6.82 16.19 2.15
N GLU A 100 6.38 17.33 2.62
CA GLU A 100 7.21 18.55 2.71
C GLU A 100 8.39 18.40 3.69
N GLN A 101 8.28 17.53 4.70
CA GLN A 101 9.38 17.24 5.63
C GLN A 101 10.41 16.28 5.04
N PHE A 102 9.97 15.32 4.23
CA PHE A 102 10.87 14.30 3.67
C PHE A 102 11.47 14.70 2.33
N PHE A 103 10.77 15.54 1.56
CA PHE A 103 11.13 15.84 0.18
C PHE A 103 11.09 17.34 -0.09
N SER A 104 11.82 17.78 -1.11
CA SER A 104 11.93 19.20 -1.50
C SER A 104 11.22 19.55 -2.81
N PHE A 105 10.34 18.67 -3.35
CA PHE A 105 9.60 18.98 -4.56
C PHE A 105 8.34 19.80 -4.28
N ASP A 106 7.94 20.64 -5.26
CA ASP A 106 6.78 21.53 -5.15
C ASP A 106 5.46 20.79 -5.39
N LEU A 107 4.55 20.91 -4.43
CA LEU A 107 3.19 20.35 -4.49
C LEU A 107 2.10 21.38 -4.83
N THR A 108 2.47 22.62 -5.14
CA THR A 108 1.51 23.69 -5.43
C THR A 108 0.52 23.29 -6.54
N GLY A 109 -0.78 23.28 -6.20
CA GLY A 109 -1.85 22.91 -7.11
C GLY A 109 -1.97 21.42 -7.45
N LYS A 110 -1.16 20.57 -6.82
CA LYS A 110 -1.08 19.12 -7.10
C LYS A 110 -1.77 18.25 -6.05
N THR A 111 -2.27 18.81 -4.96
CA THR A 111 -2.80 18.04 -3.82
C THR A 111 -4.32 17.97 -3.81
N LEU A 112 -4.84 16.80 -3.46
CA LEU A 112 -6.26 16.58 -3.15
C LEU A 112 -6.34 15.95 -1.74
N THR A 113 -6.83 16.76 -0.78
CA THR A 113 -6.95 16.32 0.62
C THR A 113 -8.26 15.58 0.83
N VAL A 114 -8.18 14.39 1.41
CA VAL A 114 -9.33 13.54 1.74
C VAL A 114 -9.38 13.23 3.24
N LYS A 115 -10.56 12.84 3.72
CA LYS A 115 -10.83 12.47 5.11
C LYS A 115 -11.67 11.19 5.19
N GLU A 116 -11.96 10.73 6.39
CA GLU A 116 -12.78 9.54 6.64
C GLU A 116 -14.09 9.57 5.86
N GLY A 117 -14.31 8.55 5.04
CA GLY A 117 -15.53 8.33 4.28
C GLY A 117 -15.66 9.15 3.00
N ASP A 118 -14.72 10.07 2.70
CA ASP A 118 -14.70 10.76 1.41
C ASP A 118 -14.56 9.75 0.27
N THR A 119 -15.07 10.12 -0.90
CA THR A 119 -14.97 9.30 -2.11
C THR A 119 -14.34 10.06 -3.27
N PHE A 120 -13.67 9.32 -4.14
CA PHE A 120 -13.10 9.82 -5.39
C PHE A 120 -13.51 8.88 -6.54
N CYS A 121 -13.93 9.44 -7.68
CA CYS A 121 -14.31 8.67 -8.86
C CYS A 121 -13.28 8.87 -9.97
N SER A 122 -12.74 7.78 -10.52
CA SER A 122 -11.80 7.80 -11.64
C SER A 122 -12.46 7.54 -13.01
N GLY A 123 -13.78 7.38 -13.03
CA GLY A 123 -14.60 7.04 -14.18
C GLY A 123 -15.57 5.93 -13.83
N LYS A 124 -15.18 4.68 -14.02
CA LYS A 124 -15.98 3.49 -13.67
C LYS A 124 -15.79 3.02 -12.23
N HIS A 125 -14.72 3.45 -11.56
CA HIS A 125 -14.37 3.06 -10.21
C HIS A 125 -14.59 4.23 -9.26
N THR A 126 -15.11 3.91 -8.07
CA THR A 126 -15.27 4.84 -6.96
C THR A 126 -14.49 4.32 -5.77
N PHE A 127 -13.59 5.12 -5.26
CA PHE A 127 -12.74 4.82 -4.12
C PHE A 127 -13.27 5.53 -2.88
N ARG A 128 -13.39 4.77 -1.78
CA ARG A 128 -13.70 5.31 -0.46
C ARG A 128 -12.45 5.30 0.40
N PHE A 129 -12.17 6.41 1.08
CA PHE A 129 -11.01 6.53 1.95
C PHE A 129 -11.38 6.22 3.40
N ILE A 130 -10.55 5.38 4.04
CA ILE A 130 -10.74 4.89 5.39
C ILE A 130 -9.50 5.24 6.19
N MET A 131 -9.63 6.17 7.14
CA MET A 131 -8.50 6.55 7.97
C MET A 131 -8.13 5.43 8.92
N SER A 132 -6.86 5.05 8.93
CA SER A 132 -6.27 4.00 9.77
C SER A 132 -5.09 4.52 10.60
N PRO A 133 -5.26 5.64 11.34
CA PRO A 133 -4.16 6.27 12.06
C PRO A 133 -3.48 5.30 13.02
N MET A 134 -2.14 5.30 13.03
CA MET A 134 -1.28 4.40 13.79
C MET A 134 -1.36 2.93 13.38
N VAL A 135 -1.83 2.65 12.15
CA VAL A 135 -1.68 1.33 11.55
C VAL A 135 -0.83 1.46 10.27
N HIS A 136 0.57 1.71 10.34
CA HIS A 136 1.16 1.88 11.70
C HIS A 136 1.63 3.31 11.97
N TRP A 137 1.57 4.24 11.03
CA TRP A 137 1.93 5.66 11.18
C TRP A 137 0.69 6.56 11.32
N PRO A 138 0.87 7.82 11.81
CA PRO A 138 -0.26 8.69 12.15
C PRO A 138 -1.11 9.15 10.96
N GLU A 139 -0.56 9.15 9.75
CA GLU A 139 -1.24 9.53 8.50
C GLU A 139 -1.82 8.34 7.75
N ALA A 140 -1.55 7.11 8.19
CA ALA A 140 -1.97 5.92 7.44
C ALA A 140 -3.47 5.94 7.14
N MET A 141 -3.81 5.57 5.92
CA MET A 141 -5.17 5.36 5.46
C MET A 141 -5.24 4.13 4.54
N MET A 142 -6.43 3.66 4.30
CA MET A 142 -6.73 2.60 3.35
C MET A 142 -7.67 3.15 2.29
N THR A 143 -7.60 2.58 1.09
CA THR A 143 -8.48 2.93 -0.02
C THR A 143 -9.29 1.71 -0.44
N TYR A 144 -10.61 1.84 -0.48
CA TYR A 144 -11.52 0.76 -0.88
C TYR A 144 -12.18 1.08 -2.21
N ASP A 145 -11.97 0.22 -3.21
CA ASP A 145 -12.69 0.26 -4.49
C ASP A 145 -14.08 -0.36 -4.32
N GLU A 146 -15.10 0.48 -4.40
CA GLU A 146 -16.50 0.06 -4.24
C GLU A 146 -17.00 -0.83 -5.38
N LYS A 147 -16.39 -0.74 -6.57
CA LYS A 147 -16.79 -1.52 -7.74
C LYS A 147 -16.25 -2.95 -7.69
N ASP A 148 -14.94 -3.10 -7.62
CA ASP A 148 -14.29 -4.42 -7.68
C ASP A 148 -14.05 -5.02 -6.28
N LYS A 149 -14.51 -4.31 -5.22
CA LYS A 149 -14.43 -4.76 -3.83
C LYS A 149 -13.00 -5.01 -3.35
N VAL A 150 -12.07 -4.18 -3.80
CA VAL A 150 -10.64 -4.27 -3.49
C VAL A 150 -10.27 -3.30 -2.38
N LEU A 151 -9.61 -3.80 -1.35
CA LEU A 151 -9.04 -2.98 -0.28
C LEU A 151 -7.53 -2.82 -0.48
N PHE A 152 -7.07 -1.62 -0.77
CA PHE A 152 -5.66 -1.22 -0.69
C PHE A 152 -5.38 -0.86 0.76
N SER A 153 -4.69 -1.75 1.47
CA SER A 153 -4.69 -1.78 2.93
C SER A 153 -3.49 -1.12 3.59
N ALA A 154 -2.66 -0.39 2.82
CA ALA A 154 -1.36 0.07 3.29
C ALA A 154 -0.56 -1.12 3.87
N ASP A 155 0.13 -0.94 4.97
CA ASP A 155 0.91 -1.99 5.62
C ASP A 155 0.10 -3.05 6.35
N ALA A 156 -1.18 -2.80 6.57
CA ALA A 156 -2.02 -3.83 7.17
C ALA A 156 -2.09 -5.06 6.28
N PHE A 157 -2.01 -6.24 6.91
CA PHE A 157 -1.99 -7.55 6.26
C PHE A 157 -0.71 -7.85 5.47
N GLY A 158 0.33 -7.00 5.64
CA GLY A 158 1.64 -7.20 5.05
C GLY A 158 2.43 -8.34 5.68
N THR A 159 3.50 -8.74 5.02
CA THR A 159 4.45 -9.75 5.49
C THR A 159 5.84 -9.47 4.95
N PHE A 160 6.87 -9.85 5.70
CA PHE A 160 8.22 -9.93 5.16
C PHE A 160 8.29 -11.02 4.08
N ASN A 161 9.38 -11.12 3.40
CA ASN A 161 9.74 -11.92 2.23
C ASN A 161 9.42 -11.26 0.89
N ALA A 162 10.35 -11.42 -0.04
CA ALA A 162 10.15 -11.12 -1.45
C ALA A 162 9.21 -12.14 -2.10
N LEU A 163 8.37 -11.68 -3.02
CA LEU A 163 7.52 -12.55 -3.82
C LEU A 163 8.36 -13.42 -4.75
N ASN A 164 7.94 -14.67 -4.95
CA ASN A 164 8.72 -15.68 -5.63
C ASN A 164 8.10 -16.14 -6.96
N GLY A 165 7.62 -15.15 -7.75
CA GLY A 165 6.95 -15.40 -9.03
C GLY A 165 5.43 -15.46 -8.91
N ASN A 166 4.88 -15.86 -7.77
CA ASN A 166 3.45 -15.89 -7.50
C ASN A 166 3.04 -14.63 -6.70
N LEU A 167 1.97 -13.99 -7.12
CA LEU A 167 1.48 -12.77 -6.49
C LEU A 167 0.38 -13.05 -5.44
N PHE A 168 -0.45 -14.06 -5.68
CA PHE A 168 -1.66 -14.27 -4.89
C PHE A 168 -1.48 -15.33 -3.80
N ASN A 169 -2.19 -15.14 -2.68
CA ASN A 169 -2.11 -16.03 -1.53
C ASN A 169 -2.54 -17.48 -1.82
N ASP A 170 -3.41 -17.71 -2.79
CA ASP A 170 -3.89 -19.04 -3.20
C ASP A 170 -2.95 -19.78 -4.16
N GLU A 171 -1.90 -19.13 -4.60
CA GLU A 171 -0.82 -19.70 -5.40
C GLU A 171 0.38 -20.17 -4.53
N LEU A 172 0.27 -19.98 -3.20
CA LEU A 172 1.35 -20.18 -2.23
C LEU A 172 0.92 -21.15 -1.12
N ASP A 173 1.86 -21.90 -0.59
CA ASP A 173 1.67 -22.53 0.72
C ASP A 173 1.93 -21.52 1.83
N PHE A 174 0.93 -20.65 2.06
CA PHE A 174 1.08 -19.55 3.00
C PHE A 174 1.40 -20.02 4.42
N ASN A 175 0.79 -21.10 4.88
CA ASN A 175 1.01 -21.62 6.23
C ASN A 175 2.45 -22.08 6.44
N ARG A 176 3.05 -22.71 5.44
CA ARG A 176 4.40 -23.25 5.52
C ARG A 176 5.49 -22.19 5.29
N GLU A 177 5.26 -21.29 4.34
CA GLU A 177 6.33 -20.44 3.80
C GLU A 177 6.25 -18.98 4.25
N TRP A 178 5.06 -18.53 4.66
CA TRP A 178 4.80 -17.12 4.89
C TRP A 178 4.23 -16.78 6.28
N LEU A 179 3.55 -17.71 6.95
CA LEU A 179 2.83 -17.42 8.19
C LEU A 179 3.74 -16.91 9.30
N ASP A 180 4.94 -17.45 9.44
CA ASP A 180 5.89 -17.02 10.47
C ASP A 180 6.43 -15.61 10.16
N GLU A 181 6.66 -15.30 8.89
CA GLU A 181 7.08 -13.96 8.47
C GLU A 181 5.95 -12.94 8.59
N ALA A 182 4.71 -13.33 8.33
CA ALA A 182 3.54 -12.49 8.56
C ALA A 182 3.35 -12.19 10.06
N ARG A 183 3.55 -13.19 10.93
CA ARG A 183 3.52 -13.01 12.39
C ARG A 183 4.64 -12.09 12.85
N ARG A 184 5.85 -12.27 12.33
CA ARG A 184 7.02 -11.45 12.64
C ARG A 184 6.82 -10.01 12.19
N TYR A 185 6.30 -9.82 10.97
CA TYR A 185 5.92 -8.51 10.42
C TYR A 185 4.88 -7.84 11.33
N TYR A 186 3.75 -8.50 11.61
CA TYR A 186 2.71 -7.97 12.47
C TYR A 186 3.27 -7.52 13.82
N THR A 187 4.02 -8.39 14.50
CA THR A 187 4.53 -8.14 15.86
C THR A 187 5.45 -6.91 15.91
N ASN A 188 6.29 -6.73 14.91
CA ASN A 188 7.30 -5.68 14.89
C ASN A 188 6.78 -4.35 14.33
N ILE A 189 5.91 -4.39 13.32
CA ILE A 189 5.47 -3.20 12.60
C ILE A 189 4.15 -2.67 13.19
N VAL A 190 3.15 -3.52 13.38
CA VAL A 190 1.78 -3.11 13.71
C VAL A 190 1.40 -3.42 15.16
N GLY A 191 1.99 -4.44 15.77
CA GLY A 191 1.49 -5.09 16.98
C GLY A 191 1.35 -4.21 18.22
N LYS A 192 2.17 -3.16 18.38
CA LYS A 192 2.06 -2.20 19.49
C LYS A 192 0.79 -1.33 19.43
N TYR A 193 0.09 -1.34 18.29
CA TYR A 193 -1.09 -0.51 18.04
C TYR A 193 -2.40 -1.33 18.03
N GLY A 194 -2.49 -2.37 18.84
CA GLY A 194 -3.65 -3.28 18.91
C GLY A 194 -5.02 -2.58 18.93
N PRO A 195 -5.28 -1.58 19.81
CA PRO A 195 -6.56 -0.86 19.82
C PRO A 195 -6.88 -0.15 18.50
N GLN A 196 -5.88 0.40 17.80
CA GLN A 196 -6.04 1.04 16.50
C GLN A 196 -6.36 0.00 15.41
N VAL A 197 -5.70 -1.15 15.45
CA VAL A 197 -6.00 -2.29 14.55
C VAL A 197 -7.43 -2.75 14.75
N GLN A 198 -7.91 -2.92 16.00
CA GLN A 198 -9.30 -3.28 16.29
C GLN A 198 -10.30 -2.27 15.70
N ASN A 199 -9.99 -0.97 15.80
CA ASN A 199 -10.81 0.08 15.20
C ASN A 199 -10.89 -0.06 13.68
N VAL A 200 -9.77 -0.31 13.01
CA VAL A 200 -9.72 -0.48 11.56
C VAL A 200 -10.48 -1.73 11.14
N LEU A 201 -10.28 -2.86 11.82
CA LEU A 201 -11.03 -4.09 11.56
C LEU A 201 -12.55 -3.90 11.71
N LYS A 202 -12.98 -3.13 12.72
CA LYS A 202 -14.38 -2.77 12.89
C LYS A 202 -14.93 -1.94 11.74
N LYS A 203 -14.18 -0.95 11.24
CA LYS A 203 -14.57 -0.17 10.05
C LYS A 203 -14.66 -1.07 8.81
N ALA A 204 -13.65 -1.90 8.58
CA ALA A 204 -13.59 -2.80 7.44
C ALA A 204 -14.68 -3.89 7.45
N SER A 205 -15.18 -4.28 8.63
CA SER A 205 -16.23 -5.31 8.75
C SER A 205 -17.58 -4.93 8.10
N SER A 206 -17.79 -3.64 7.82
CA SER A 206 -18.97 -3.16 7.10
C SER A 206 -18.84 -3.19 5.59
N LEU A 207 -17.65 -3.54 5.07
CA LEU A 207 -17.35 -3.56 3.65
C LEU A 207 -17.41 -4.99 3.10
N ASP A 208 -17.89 -5.11 1.86
CA ASP A 208 -17.85 -6.35 1.08
C ASP A 208 -16.48 -6.47 0.40
N ILE A 209 -15.45 -6.95 1.15
CA ILE A 209 -14.09 -7.05 0.63
C ILE A 209 -13.90 -8.41 -0.06
N GLN A 210 -13.50 -8.40 -1.33
CA GLN A 210 -13.20 -9.60 -2.12
C GLN A 210 -11.69 -9.77 -2.36
N MET A 211 -10.91 -8.69 -2.20
CA MET A 211 -9.46 -8.72 -2.37
C MET A 211 -8.81 -7.72 -1.41
N ILE A 212 -7.64 -8.09 -0.84
CA ILE A 212 -6.81 -7.20 -0.04
C ILE A 212 -5.45 -7.07 -0.73
N CYS A 213 -5.04 -5.84 -0.98
CA CYS A 213 -3.81 -5.44 -1.63
C CYS A 213 -2.87 -4.74 -0.63
N PRO A 214 -2.03 -5.48 0.13
CA PRO A 214 -1.09 -4.89 1.08
C PRO A 214 0.16 -4.33 0.37
N LEU A 215 0.89 -3.47 1.06
CA LEU A 215 2.14 -2.89 0.54
C LEU A 215 3.34 -3.85 0.59
N HIS A 216 3.24 -4.94 1.36
CA HIS A 216 4.24 -6.01 1.41
C HIS A 216 3.58 -7.39 1.34
N GLY A 217 4.25 -8.33 0.68
CA GLY A 217 3.84 -9.74 0.61
C GLY A 217 2.73 -10.01 -0.42
N PRO A 218 2.08 -11.17 -0.34
CA PRO A 218 1.10 -11.60 -1.32
C PRO A 218 -0.21 -10.82 -1.25
N VAL A 219 -0.86 -10.67 -2.40
CA VAL A 219 -2.22 -10.17 -2.53
C VAL A 219 -3.21 -11.26 -2.11
N TRP A 220 -4.18 -10.90 -1.27
CA TRP A 220 -5.21 -11.80 -0.78
C TRP A 220 -6.45 -11.72 -1.66
N ARG A 221 -6.78 -12.80 -2.37
CA ARG A 221 -8.01 -12.94 -3.18
C ARG A 221 -8.86 -14.13 -2.79
N SER A 222 -8.39 -14.94 -1.86
CA SER A 222 -9.13 -16.09 -1.34
C SER A 222 -8.91 -16.23 0.17
N ASN A 223 -9.85 -16.86 0.87
CA ASN A 223 -9.76 -17.14 2.30
C ASN A 223 -9.37 -15.90 3.15
N LEU A 224 -9.97 -14.75 2.86
CA LEU A 224 -9.65 -13.48 3.52
C LEU A 224 -9.87 -13.54 5.03
N ASN A 225 -10.84 -14.31 5.48
CA ASN A 225 -11.12 -14.50 6.91
C ASN A 225 -9.90 -15.01 7.66
N PHE A 226 -9.06 -15.84 7.04
CA PHE A 226 -7.86 -16.36 7.68
C PHE A 226 -6.93 -15.25 8.14
N ILE A 227 -6.56 -14.31 7.26
CA ILE A 227 -5.63 -13.23 7.64
C ILE A 227 -6.31 -12.20 8.55
N ILE A 228 -7.58 -11.90 8.34
CA ILE A 228 -8.37 -11.00 9.18
C ILE A 228 -8.45 -11.54 10.61
N GLU A 229 -8.69 -12.85 10.80
CA GLU A 229 -8.72 -13.49 12.12
C GLU A 229 -7.36 -13.46 12.79
N LYS A 230 -6.25 -13.65 12.04
CA LYS A 230 -4.88 -13.52 12.59
C LYS A 230 -4.62 -12.11 13.10
N TYR A 231 -5.01 -11.09 12.35
CA TYR A 231 -4.91 -9.69 12.77
C TYR A 231 -5.79 -9.40 14.00
N ASN A 232 -7.02 -9.89 14.01
CA ASN A 232 -7.93 -9.74 15.16
C ASN A 232 -7.36 -10.42 16.42
N LEU A 233 -6.76 -11.59 16.29
CA LEU A 233 -6.15 -12.30 17.40
C LEU A 233 -4.90 -11.57 17.92
N GLY A 234 -4.04 -11.11 17.02
CA GLY A 234 -2.78 -10.44 17.37
C GLY A 234 -2.99 -9.06 18.01
N SER A 235 -4.15 -8.43 17.82
CA SER A 235 -4.46 -7.07 18.29
C SER A 235 -5.24 -7.03 19.63
N ARG A 236 -5.50 -8.17 20.24
CA ARG A 236 -6.10 -8.34 21.58
C ARG A 236 -5.03 -8.45 22.63
#